data_ebeaf9597838af019c68f70f31777b27
#
_entry.id   ebeaf9597838af019c68f70f31777b27
#
_cell.length_a   1.000
_cell.length_b   1.000
_cell.length_c   1.000
_cell.angle_alpha   90.00
_cell.angle_beta   90.00
_cell.angle_gamma   90.00
#
_symmetry.space_group_name_H-M   'P 1'
#
loop_
_entity.id
_entity.type
_entity.pdbx_description
1 polymer ?
#
loop_
_entity_poly.entity_id
_entity_poly.type
_entity_poly.pdbx_seq_one_letter_code
_entity_poly.pdbx_strand_id
1 'polypeptide(L)'
;GAPGIAEQAAANVQQQLESLNIVGTHSGFFSADEEQGTELSGSKFTILLVEDNVDLLNLTRESLSTWFKVLKAQNGRQALEVLANETVDVIVSDVMMPEMNGLELTAKVKSDIEYSHIPVILLTAKTTLEAKVEGFECGADVYIEKPFSIRQLRKQIENLLKLRQAFHKMMSELSGGNGAAPISPVEYSVSQ
;
A
#
# COMPACT_ATOMS: atom_id res chain seq x y z
N GLY A 1 41.31 -4.95 2.52
CA GLY A 1 40.53 -5.14 1.34
C GLY A 1 39.10 -4.69 1.64
N ALA A 2 38.47 -4.01 0.70
CA ALA A 2 37.07 -3.62 0.86
C ALA A 2 36.18 -4.88 0.89
N PRO A 3 35.11 -4.92 1.70
CA PRO A 3 34.19 -6.05 1.73
C PRO A 3 33.54 -6.25 0.35
N GLY A 4 33.38 -7.50 -0.04
CA GLY A 4 32.79 -7.84 -1.34
C GLY A 4 31.32 -7.44 -1.43
N ILE A 5 30.82 -7.27 -2.67
CA ILE A 5 29.44 -6.84 -2.94
C ILE A 5 28.41 -7.74 -2.23
N ALA A 6 28.69 -9.03 -2.12
CA ALA A 6 27.84 -9.99 -1.40
C ALA A 6 27.81 -9.76 0.11
N GLU A 7 28.93 -9.36 0.70
CA GLU A 7 29.06 -9.06 2.13
C GLU A 7 28.36 -7.74 2.51
N GLN A 8 28.41 -6.75 1.62
CA GLN A 8 27.65 -5.51 1.75
C GLN A 8 26.15 -5.72 1.60
N ALA A 9 25.72 -6.57 0.67
CA ALA A 9 24.30 -6.92 0.51
C ALA A 9 23.76 -7.65 1.74
N ALA A 10 24.52 -8.61 2.30
CA ALA A 10 24.15 -9.31 3.52
C ALA A 10 24.08 -8.38 4.74
N ALA A 11 25.02 -7.43 4.87
CA ALA A 11 25.00 -6.44 5.94
C ALA A 11 23.79 -5.49 5.83
N ASN A 12 23.41 -5.09 4.63
CA ASN A 12 22.22 -4.26 4.41
C ASN A 12 20.93 -5.01 4.76
N VAL A 13 20.84 -6.29 4.40
CA VAL A 13 19.69 -7.14 4.78
C VAL A 13 19.63 -7.29 6.30
N GLN A 14 20.76 -7.57 6.95
CA GLN A 14 20.83 -7.69 8.40
C GLN A 14 20.41 -6.39 9.10
N GLN A 15 20.85 -5.24 8.62
CA GLN A 15 20.49 -3.94 9.16
C GLN A 15 18.98 -3.61 8.94
N GLN A 16 18.43 -4.01 7.80
CA GLN A 16 16.99 -3.89 7.55
C GLN A 16 16.17 -4.84 8.43
N LEU A 17 16.63 -6.06 8.66
CA LEU A 17 16.02 -7.02 9.57
C LEU A 17 16.00 -6.52 11.01
N GLU A 18 17.09 -5.93 11.48
CA GLU A 18 17.16 -5.31 12.81
C GLU A 18 16.25 -4.11 12.94
N SER A 19 16.13 -3.30 11.87
CA SER A 19 15.25 -2.12 11.86
C SER A 19 13.77 -2.46 11.84
N LEU A 20 13.38 -3.63 11.34
CA LEU A 20 12.00 -4.12 11.36
C LEU A 20 11.55 -4.57 12.78
N ASN A 21 12.43 -4.47 13.78
CA ASN A 21 12.19 -4.87 15.16
C ASN A 21 11.68 -6.31 15.33
N ILE A 22 12.13 -7.22 14.45
CA ILE A 22 11.73 -8.63 14.43
C ILE A 22 12.66 -9.48 15.31
N VAL A 23 13.84 -8.94 15.72
CA VAL A 23 14.71 -9.57 16.70
C VAL A 23 14.27 -9.21 18.10
N GLY A 24 13.11 -9.67 18.49
CA GLY A 24 12.62 -9.65 19.86
C GLY A 24 12.67 -11.05 20.41
N THR A 25 13.75 -11.35 21.14
CA THR A 25 13.84 -12.50 22.04
C THR A 25 12.54 -12.69 22.81
N HIS A 26 12.04 -13.92 22.84
CA HIS A 26 11.05 -14.38 23.79
C HIS A 26 11.42 -13.94 25.21
N SER A 27 10.81 -12.91 25.74
CA SER A 27 10.48 -12.77 27.15
C SER A 27 9.72 -11.48 27.40
N GLY A 28 8.44 -11.60 27.66
CA GLY A 28 7.59 -10.83 28.55
C GLY A 28 7.81 -9.31 28.65
N PHE A 29 6.97 -8.55 27.93
CA PHE A 29 6.29 -7.37 28.46
C PHE A 29 5.24 -6.94 27.43
N PHE A 30 4.14 -7.65 27.36
CA PHE A 30 2.92 -7.12 26.77
C PHE A 30 2.29 -6.21 27.80
N SER A 31 2.56 -4.92 27.74
CA SER A 31 1.66 -3.93 28.30
C SER A 31 0.41 -3.95 27.43
N ALA A 32 -0.67 -4.46 28.00
CA ALA A 32 -2.01 -4.39 27.45
C ALA A 32 -2.45 -2.92 27.52
N ASP A 33 -2.20 -2.16 26.44
CA ASP A 33 -2.83 -0.88 26.24
C ASP A 33 -3.28 -0.76 24.79
N GLU A 34 -4.61 -0.85 24.64
CA GLU A 34 -5.42 -0.44 23.50
C GLU A 34 -5.23 -1.18 22.16
N GLU A 35 -5.46 -2.49 22.14
CA GLU A 35 -5.99 -3.16 20.98
C GLU A 35 -7.53 -3.06 20.93
N GLN A 36 -8.07 -1.86 20.78
CA GLN A 36 -9.35 -1.72 20.12
C GLN A 36 -9.08 -1.66 18.61
N GLY A 37 -8.62 -2.80 18.08
CA GLY A 37 -8.72 -3.11 16.67
C GLY A 37 -10.20 -3.13 16.33
N THR A 38 -10.68 -2.11 15.60
CA THR A 38 -11.93 -2.21 14.87
C THR A 38 -11.83 -3.47 14.04
N GLU A 39 -12.53 -4.54 14.45
CA GLU A 39 -12.68 -5.76 13.67
C GLU A 39 -13.24 -5.34 12.32
N LEU A 40 -12.39 -5.35 11.29
CA LEU A 40 -12.83 -5.31 9.91
C LEU A 40 -13.51 -6.67 9.67
N SER A 41 -14.80 -6.72 10.02
CA SER A 41 -15.64 -7.93 9.94
C SER A 41 -15.71 -8.36 8.47
N GLY A 42 -15.22 -9.55 8.19
CA GLY A 42 -15.32 -10.16 6.87
C GLY A 42 -14.01 -10.81 6.42
N SER A 43 -13.86 -11.02 5.13
CA SER A 43 -12.65 -11.55 4.52
C SER A 43 -11.46 -10.59 4.73
N LYS A 44 -10.27 -11.14 5.01
CA LYS A 44 -9.04 -10.35 5.13
C LYS A 44 -8.79 -9.57 3.85
N PHE A 45 -8.44 -8.29 3.96
CA PHE A 45 -7.98 -7.48 2.83
C PHE A 45 -6.74 -8.09 2.19
N THR A 46 -6.66 -7.97 0.86
CA THR A 46 -5.56 -8.49 0.05
C THR A 46 -4.54 -7.41 -0.24
N ILE A 47 -3.32 -7.62 0.21
CA ILE A 47 -2.17 -6.73 -0.01
C ILE A 47 -1.26 -7.36 -1.06
N LEU A 48 -0.85 -6.61 -2.08
CA LEU A 48 0.21 -7.00 -2.99
C LEU A 48 1.52 -6.38 -2.53
N LEU A 49 2.43 -7.22 -2.06
CA LEU A 49 3.77 -6.83 -1.63
C LEU A 49 4.77 -7.08 -2.75
N VAL A 50 5.50 -6.04 -3.17
CA VAL A 50 6.46 -6.06 -4.28
C VAL A 50 7.83 -5.66 -3.77
N GLU A 51 8.78 -6.60 -3.79
CA GLU A 51 10.14 -6.43 -3.26
C GLU A 51 11.05 -7.44 -3.97
N ASP A 52 12.17 -7.02 -4.51
CA ASP A 52 13.10 -7.88 -5.25
C ASP A 52 13.96 -8.74 -4.33
N ASN A 53 14.21 -8.30 -3.10
CA ASN A 53 14.88 -9.10 -2.10
C ASN A 53 13.93 -10.16 -1.53
N VAL A 54 14.17 -11.43 -1.90
CA VAL A 54 13.29 -12.56 -1.56
C VAL A 54 13.18 -12.77 -0.05
N ASP A 55 14.27 -12.57 0.71
CA ASP A 55 14.27 -12.77 2.15
C ASP A 55 13.43 -11.68 2.85
N LEU A 56 13.62 -10.42 2.46
CA LEU A 56 12.85 -9.30 2.96
C LEU A 56 11.37 -9.42 2.57
N LEU A 57 11.08 -9.84 1.33
CA LEU A 57 9.74 -10.11 0.83
C LEU A 57 9.02 -11.17 1.68
N ASN A 58 9.68 -12.29 1.95
CA ASN A 58 9.10 -13.38 2.74
C ASN A 58 8.89 -12.97 4.20
N LEU A 59 9.85 -12.29 4.81
CA LEU A 59 9.77 -11.84 6.20
C LEU A 59 8.64 -10.80 6.39
N THR A 60 8.57 -9.81 5.50
CA THR A 60 7.51 -8.80 5.54
C THR A 60 6.14 -9.41 5.30
N ARG A 61 6.03 -10.34 4.34
CA ARG A 61 4.82 -11.12 4.10
C ARG A 61 4.37 -11.87 5.35
N GLU A 62 5.28 -12.63 5.97
CA GLU A 62 4.97 -13.41 7.17
C GLU A 62 4.46 -12.51 8.29
N SER A 63 5.15 -11.40 8.53
CA SER A 63 4.76 -10.41 9.55
C SER A 63 3.38 -9.80 9.30
N LEU A 64 2.99 -9.53 8.05
CA LEU A 64 1.70 -8.93 7.71
C LEU A 64 0.56 -9.97 7.61
N SER A 65 0.87 -11.26 7.42
CA SER A 65 -0.12 -12.32 7.17
C SER A 65 -1.07 -12.57 8.35
N THR A 66 -0.71 -12.10 9.55
CA THR A 66 -1.60 -12.14 10.72
C THR A 66 -2.87 -11.32 10.47
N TRP A 67 -2.75 -10.19 9.76
CA TRP A 67 -3.86 -9.22 9.57
C TRP A 67 -4.42 -9.22 8.16
N PHE A 68 -3.62 -9.57 7.14
CA PHE A 68 -3.97 -9.45 5.73
C PHE A 68 -3.73 -10.75 4.96
N LYS A 69 -4.42 -10.93 3.83
CA LYS A 69 -4.00 -11.85 2.77
C LYS A 69 -2.87 -11.16 2.00
N VAL A 70 -1.66 -11.73 1.95
CA VAL A 70 -0.51 -11.11 1.29
C VAL A 70 -0.10 -11.90 0.06
N LEU A 71 -0.24 -11.28 -1.11
CA LEU A 71 0.30 -11.73 -2.38
C LEU A 71 1.70 -11.15 -2.57
N LYS A 72 2.55 -11.83 -3.36
CA LYS A 72 3.96 -11.45 -3.56
C LYS A 72 4.27 -11.25 -5.03
N ALA A 73 5.15 -10.27 -5.30
CA ALA A 73 5.81 -10.10 -6.58
C ALA A 73 7.27 -9.63 -6.34
N GLN A 74 8.19 -9.96 -7.24
CA GLN A 74 9.60 -9.60 -7.10
C GLN A 74 9.99 -8.37 -7.94
N ASN A 75 9.11 -7.90 -8.79
CA ASN A 75 9.28 -6.69 -9.60
C ASN A 75 7.91 -6.17 -10.08
N GLY A 76 7.90 -5.00 -10.69
CA GLY A 76 6.67 -4.40 -11.17
C GLY A 76 5.96 -5.18 -12.27
N ARG A 77 6.69 -5.96 -13.09
CA ARG A 77 6.08 -6.81 -14.13
C ARG A 77 5.26 -7.93 -13.52
N GLN A 78 5.84 -8.66 -12.57
CA GLN A 78 5.11 -9.70 -11.84
C GLN A 78 3.93 -9.13 -11.05
N ALA A 79 4.08 -7.91 -10.52
CA ALA A 79 2.98 -7.22 -9.84
C ALA A 79 1.78 -6.99 -10.77
N LEU A 80 2.00 -6.57 -12.02
CA LEU A 80 0.94 -6.41 -13.01
C LEU A 80 0.27 -7.75 -13.39
N GLU A 81 1.05 -8.84 -13.45
CA GLU A 81 0.51 -10.19 -13.69
C GLU A 81 -0.40 -10.64 -12.55
N VAL A 82 -0.01 -10.33 -11.30
CA VAL A 82 -0.86 -10.61 -10.12
C VAL A 82 -2.15 -9.79 -10.18
N LEU A 83 -2.08 -8.49 -10.50
CA LEU A 83 -3.26 -7.63 -10.63
C LEU A 83 -4.24 -8.11 -11.68
N ALA A 84 -3.76 -8.69 -12.80
CA ALA A 84 -4.61 -9.24 -13.85
C ALA A 84 -5.40 -10.50 -13.42
N ASN A 85 -4.99 -11.18 -12.34
CA ASN A 85 -5.57 -12.46 -11.93
C ASN A 85 -6.18 -12.43 -10.52
N GLU A 86 -5.86 -11.44 -9.70
CA GLU A 86 -6.24 -11.37 -8.29
C GLU A 86 -6.78 -10.00 -7.92
N THR A 87 -7.79 -9.98 -7.05
CA THR A 87 -8.28 -8.70 -6.49
C THR A 87 -7.33 -8.23 -5.40
N VAL A 88 -6.84 -7.00 -5.52
CA VAL A 88 -5.91 -6.36 -4.60
C VAL A 88 -6.53 -5.10 -4.02
N ASP A 89 -6.40 -4.93 -2.70
CA ASP A 89 -6.92 -3.77 -1.99
C ASP A 89 -5.88 -2.66 -1.80
N VAL A 90 -4.60 -3.02 -1.59
CA VAL A 90 -3.47 -2.09 -1.44
C VAL A 90 -2.22 -2.69 -2.06
N ILE A 91 -1.43 -1.88 -2.74
CA ILE A 91 -0.10 -2.25 -3.23
C ILE A 91 0.94 -1.63 -2.29
N VAL A 92 1.91 -2.44 -1.87
CA VAL A 92 3.12 -2.00 -1.14
C VAL A 92 4.32 -2.39 -1.98
N SER A 93 5.07 -1.43 -2.49
CA SER A 93 6.17 -1.70 -3.42
C SER A 93 7.45 -1.00 -3.00
N ASP A 94 8.59 -1.71 -3.07
CA ASP A 94 9.89 -1.04 -3.11
C ASP A 94 9.97 -0.14 -4.35
N VAL A 95 10.68 0.97 -4.22
CA VAL A 95 10.99 1.85 -5.35
C VAL A 95 12.07 1.24 -6.25
N MET A 96 13.13 0.68 -5.65
CA MET A 96 14.31 0.22 -6.38
C MET A 96 14.26 -1.28 -6.67
N MET A 97 13.77 -1.65 -7.85
CA MET A 97 13.69 -3.05 -8.29
C MET A 97 14.14 -3.17 -9.75
N PRO A 98 14.66 -4.36 -10.16
CA PRO A 98 15.01 -4.63 -11.56
C PRO A 98 13.76 -4.72 -12.45
N GLU A 99 13.95 -4.68 -13.76
CA GLU A 99 12.96 -4.78 -14.85
C GLU A 99 11.95 -3.65 -14.87
N MET A 100 11.13 -3.51 -13.84
CA MET A 100 10.16 -2.44 -13.64
C MET A 100 10.21 -2.01 -12.19
N ASN A 101 10.63 -0.79 -11.95
CA ASN A 101 10.74 -0.21 -10.61
C ASN A 101 9.36 0.19 -10.04
N GLY A 102 9.33 0.56 -8.74
CA GLY A 102 8.09 0.90 -8.06
C GLY A 102 7.41 2.16 -8.57
N LEU A 103 8.17 3.14 -9.09
CA LEU A 103 7.61 4.37 -9.69
C LEU A 103 6.92 4.06 -11.02
N GLU A 104 7.57 3.26 -11.87
CA GLU A 104 7.00 2.81 -13.15
C GLU A 104 5.75 1.95 -12.94
N LEU A 105 5.78 1.05 -11.95
CA LEU A 105 4.61 0.26 -11.55
C LEU A 105 3.47 1.19 -11.13
N THR A 106 3.75 2.15 -10.26
CA THR A 106 2.74 3.09 -9.75
C THR A 106 2.13 3.90 -10.88
N ALA A 107 2.94 4.45 -11.78
CA ALA A 107 2.46 5.21 -12.94
C ALA A 107 1.53 4.35 -13.83
N LYS A 108 1.87 3.09 -14.07
CA LYS A 108 1.02 2.16 -14.83
C LYS A 108 -0.30 1.87 -14.11
N VAL A 109 -0.26 1.55 -12.83
CA VAL A 109 -1.46 1.29 -12.01
C VAL A 109 -2.37 2.52 -11.98
N LYS A 110 -1.82 3.72 -11.78
CA LYS A 110 -2.62 4.95 -11.68
C LYS A 110 -3.15 5.46 -13.02
N SER A 111 -2.54 5.09 -14.13
CA SER A 111 -3.03 5.41 -15.48
C SER A 111 -4.06 4.42 -16.00
N ASP A 112 -4.22 3.26 -15.39
CA ASP A 112 -5.18 2.24 -15.79
C ASP A 112 -6.51 2.44 -15.06
N ILE A 113 -7.62 2.51 -15.82
CA ILE A 113 -8.97 2.74 -15.27
C ILE A 113 -9.36 1.62 -14.28
N GLU A 114 -8.94 0.39 -14.56
CA GLU A 114 -9.29 -0.78 -13.75
C GLU A 114 -8.57 -0.75 -12.38
N TYR A 115 -7.30 -0.29 -12.35
CA TYR A 115 -6.44 -0.35 -11.17
C TYR A 115 -6.20 1.00 -10.48
N SER A 116 -6.53 2.13 -11.13
CA SER A 116 -6.22 3.48 -10.61
C SER A 116 -6.77 3.77 -9.22
N HIS A 117 -7.85 3.08 -8.84
CA HIS A 117 -8.47 3.20 -7.53
C HIS A 117 -7.72 2.47 -6.40
N ILE A 118 -6.75 1.60 -6.74
CA ILE A 118 -5.96 0.85 -5.75
C ILE A 118 -4.91 1.78 -5.15
N PRO A 119 -4.88 1.99 -3.83
CA PRO A 119 -3.85 2.79 -3.18
C PRO A 119 -2.49 2.11 -3.24
N VAL A 120 -1.45 2.93 -3.42
CA VAL A 120 -0.06 2.49 -3.54
C VAL A 120 0.79 3.13 -2.44
N ILE A 121 1.47 2.29 -1.67
CA ILE A 121 2.51 2.67 -0.71
C ILE A 121 3.87 2.37 -1.35
N LEU A 122 4.74 3.36 -1.44
CA LEU A 122 6.12 3.18 -1.89
C LEU A 122 7.09 3.16 -0.70
N LEU A 123 7.94 2.13 -0.69
CA LEU A 123 9.03 1.98 0.27
C LEU A 123 10.31 2.49 -0.38
N THR A 124 11.00 3.44 0.24
CA THR A 124 12.17 4.08 -0.39
C THR A 124 13.34 4.24 0.56
N ALA A 125 14.54 3.94 0.08
CA ALA A 125 15.78 4.25 0.78
C ALA A 125 16.26 5.70 0.53
N LYS A 126 15.61 6.44 -0.40
CA LYS A 126 16.00 7.80 -0.76
C LYS A 126 15.26 8.82 0.10
N THR A 127 16.04 9.64 0.79
CA THR A 127 15.56 10.72 1.67
C THR A 127 15.50 12.08 0.98
N THR A 128 15.97 12.18 -0.30
CA THR A 128 16.04 13.45 -1.00
C THR A 128 14.67 13.98 -1.37
N LEU A 129 14.50 15.30 -1.29
CA LEU A 129 13.28 15.99 -1.67
C LEU A 129 12.87 15.68 -3.12
N GLU A 130 13.87 15.57 -4.02
CA GLU A 130 13.68 15.22 -5.43
C GLU A 130 13.05 13.85 -5.63
N ALA A 131 13.53 12.84 -4.89
CA ALA A 131 12.94 11.49 -4.95
C ALA A 131 11.49 11.44 -4.44
N LYS A 132 11.16 12.29 -3.46
CA LYS A 132 9.77 12.42 -2.97
C LYS A 132 8.89 13.13 -4.00
N VAL A 133 9.41 14.15 -4.69
CA VAL A 133 8.68 14.86 -5.74
C VAL A 133 8.40 13.94 -6.93
N GLU A 134 9.42 13.25 -7.46
CA GLU A 134 9.23 12.25 -8.54
C GLU A 134 8.15 11.21 -8.18
N GLY A 135 8.12 10.83 -6.94
CA GLY A 135 7.17 9.86 -6.47
C GLY A 135 5.76 10.39 -6.32
N PHE A 136 5.55 11.62 -5.88
CA PHE A 136 4.22 12.24 -5.88
C PHE A 136 3.70 12.45 -7.31
N GLU A 137 4.57 12.76 -8.27
CA GLU A 137 4.21 12.88 -9.68
C GLU A 137 3.73 11.56 -10.30
N CYS A 138 4.22 10.41 -9.84
CA CYS A 138 3.73 9.11 -10.31
C CYS A 138 2.37 8.70 -9.71
N GLY A 139 1.85 9.45 -8.73
CA GLY A 139 0.53 9.24 -8.13
C GLY A 139 0.49 8.28 -6.94
N ALA A 140 1.62 7.98 -6.29
CA ALA A 140 1.62 7.19 -5.06
C ALA A 140 0.86 7.90 -3.93
N ASP A 141 0.14 7.12 -3.14
CA ASP A 141 -0.69 7.65 -2.05
C ASP A 141 0.11 7.88 -0.77
N VAL A 142 1.11 7.05 -0.51
CA VAL A 142 1.97 7.13 0.69
C VAL A 142 3.42 6.78 0.34
N TYR A 143 4.35 7.47 0.99
CA TYR A 143 5.78 7.19 0.99
C TYR A 143 6.22 6.79 2.38
N ILE A 144 6.93 5.65 2.49
CA ILE A 144 7.57 5.20 3.72
C ILE A 144 9.06 5.09 3.48
N GLU A 145 9.83 5.79 4.29
CA GLU A 145 11.29 5.75 4.24
C GLU A 145 11.81 4.50 4.94
N LYS A 146 12.75 3.80 4.31
CA LYS A 146 13.51 2.70 4.92
C LYS A 146 14.66 3.28 5.78
N PRO A 147 14.87 2.78 7.02
CA PRO A 147 14.21 1.65 7.66
C PRO A 147 12.85 2.02 8.27
N PHE A 148 11.87 1.11 8.22
CA PHE A 148 10.54 1.26 8.80
C PHE A 148 10.19 0.08 9.71
N SER A 149 9.23 0.27 10.62
CA SER A 149 8.69 -0.83 11.42
C SER A 149 7.46 -1.45 10.76
N ILE A 150 7.22 -2.74 11.00
CA ILE A 150 5.99 -3.42 10.57
C ILE A 150 4.74 -2.73 11.13
N ARG A 151 4.82 -2.22 12.36
CA ARG A 151 3.74 -1.45 12.98
C ARG A 151 3.42 -0.18 12.17
N GLN A 152 4.43 0.55 11.72
CA GLN A 152 4.26 1.75 10.89
C GLN A 152 3.62 1.38 9.55
N LEU A 153 4.14 0.37 8.85
CA LEU A 153 3.60 -0.11 7.57
C LEU A 153 2.14 -0.56 7.73
N ARG A 154 1.83 -1.39 8.72
CA ARG A 154 0.47 -1.84 9.03
C ARG A 154 -0.48 -0.67 9.23
N LYS A 155 -0.09 0.34 10.03
CA LYS A 155 -0.91 1.53 10.30
C LYS A 155 -1.23 2.31 9.02
N GLN A 156 -0.27 2.47 8.11
CA GLN A 156 -0.51 3.13 6.84
C GLN A 156 -1.47 2.33 5.94
N ILE A 157 -1.32 1.02 5.88
CA ILE A 157 -2.24 0.14 5.16
C ILE A 157 -3.66 0.28 5.73
N GLU A 158 -3.83 0.17 7.04
CA GLU A 158 -5.13 0.31 7.72
C GLU A 158 -5.79 1.66 7.44
N ASN A 159 -5.01 2.75 7.46
CA ASN A 159 -5.52 4.09 7.18
C ASN A 159 -6.06 4.22 5.75
N LEU A 160 -5.32 3.69 4.75
CA LEU A 160 -5.76 3.70 3.35
C LEU A 160 -7.01 2.86 3.14
N LEU A 161 -7.10 1.69 3.77
CA LEU A 161 -8.28 0.83 3.70
C LEU A 161 -9.51 1.49 4.32
N LYS A 162 -9.37 2.13 5.48
CA LYS A 162 -10.46 2.88 6.13
C LYS A 162 -10.95 4.02 5.26
N LEU A 163 -10.05 4.79 4.66
CA LEU A 163 -10.40 5.90 3.76
C LEU A 163 -11.17 5.39 2.54
N ARG A 164 -10.73 4.28 1.93
CA ARG A 164 -11.41 3.65 0.80
C ARG A 164 -12.82 3.17 1.17
N GLN A 165 -12.98 2.52 2.31
CA GLN A 165 -14.28 2.07 2.81
C GLN A 165 -15.23 3.24 3.07
N ALA A 166 -14.74 4.31 3.71
CA ALA A 166 -15.54 5.51 3.96
C ALA A 166 -16.03 6.15 2.64
N PHE A 167 -15.17 6.22 1.62
CA PHE A 167 -15.52 6.72 0.30
C PHE A 167 -16.57 5.84 -0.38
N HIS A 168 -16.42 4.51 -0.37
CA HIS A 168 -17.39 3.57 -0.93
C HIS A 168 -18.75 3.70 -0.24
N LYS A 169 -18.77 3.81 1.09
CA LYS A 169 -20.01 4.01 1.85
C LYS A 169 -20.71 5.30 1.44
N MET A 170 -19.98 6.41 1.38
CA MET A 170 -20.53 7.71 0.97
C MET A 170 -21.12 7.66 -0.45
N MET A 171 -20.42 7.04 -1.41
CA MET A 171 -20.89 6.91 -2.79
C MET A 171 -22.12 6.02 -2.89
N SER A 172 -22.21 4.94 -2.12
CA SER A 172 -23.39 4.07 -2.09
C SER A 172 -24.63 4.77 -1.50
N GLU A 173 -24.44 5.59 -0.48
CA GLU A 173 -25.49 6.40 0.12
C GLU A 173 -26.01 7.47 -0.86
N LEU A 174 -25.13 8.13 -1.62
CA LEU A 174 -25.50 9.09 -2.66
C LEU A 174 -26.21 8.43 -3.85
N SER A 175 -25.86 7.20 -4.21
CA SER A 175 -26.48 6.45 -5.29
C SER A 175 -27.80 5.77 -4.89
N GLY A 176 -27.97 5.44 -3.60
CA GLY A 176 -29.19 4.82 -3.05
C GLY A 176 -30.29 5.82 -2.69
N GLY A 177 -29.99 7.10 -2.70
CA GLY A 177 -30.92 8.18 -2.42
C GLY A 177 -31.76 8.59 -3.64
N ASN A 178 -32.33 7.65 -4.40
CA ASN A 178 -33.21 7.97 -5.52
C ASN A 178 -34.64 8.23 -5.07
N GLY A 179 -34.84 9.41 -4.48
CA GLY A 179 -36.12 10.08 -4.20
C GLY A 179 -36.06 11.52 -4.67
N ALA A 180 -35.34 11.81 -5.76
CA ALA A 180 -35.43 13.10 -6.41
C ALA A 180 -36.76 13.14 -7.17
N ALA A 181 -37.75 13.86 -6.61
CA ALA A 181 -38.93 14.28 -7.34
C ALA A 181 -38.53 15.00 -8.64
N PRO A 182 -39.21 14.79 -9.76
CA PRO A 182 -38.87 15.46 -11.00
C PRO A 182 -38.97 16.97 -10.81
N ILE A 183 -37.88 17.67 -11.08
CA ILE A 183 -37.86 19.13 -11.12
C ILE A 183 -38.72 19.51 -12.34
N SER A 184 -39.91 20.03 -12.08
CA SER A 184 -40.78 20.59 -13.12
C SER A 184 -40.04 21.72 -13.83
N PRO A 185 -40.09 21.79 -15.18
CA PRO A 185 -39.49 22.90 -15.90
C PRO A 185 -40.16 24.22 -15.48
N VAL A 186 -39.35 25.18 -15.07
CA VAL A 186 -39.84 26.54 -14.80
C VAL A 186 -40.15 27.15 -16.16
N GLU A 187 -41.46 27.33 -16.44
CA GLU A 187 -41.91 28.09 -17.60
C GLU A 187 -41.53 29.57 -17.41
N TYR A 188 -40.58 30.02 -18.22
CA TYR A 188 -40.36 31.47 -18.39
C TYR A 188 -41.45 32.05 -19.26
N SER A 189 -42.45 32.66 -18.63
CA SER A 189 -43.40 33.53 -19.33
C SER A 189 -42.70 34.81 -19.75
N VAL A 190 -42.43 34.94 -21.04
CA VAL A 190 -42.03 36.21 -21.63
C VAL A 190 -43.29 37.01 -21.82
N SER A 191 -43.50 38.05 -20.99
CA SER A 191 -44.53 39.06 -21.23
C SER A 191 -44.00 40.08 -22.23
N GLN A 192 -44.79 40.28 -23.25
CA GLN A 192 -44.63 41.38 -24.22
C GLN A 192 -44.95 42.74 -23.60
#